data_e1b44929e20ad81192d0fbe728aaefb2
#
_entry.id   e1b44929e20ad81192d0fbe728aaefb2
#
_cell.length_a   1.000
_cell.length_b   1.000
_cell.length_c   1.000
_cell.angle_alpha   90.00
_cell.angle_beta   90.00
_cell.angle_gamma   90.00
#
_symmetry.space_group_name_H-M   'P 1'
#
loop_
_entity.id
_entity.type
_entity.pdbx_description
1 polymer ?
#
loop_
_entity_poly.entity_id
_entity_poly.type
_entity_poly.pdbx_seq_one_letter_code
_entity_poly.pdbx_strand_id
1 'polypeptide(L)'
;PARERIAAAGADNVELLHADAQAYAFETGSFDAVISRFGMMFFENPQAAFTNLARALRAGGRLIFVCPQDPLKNQWVVVAFGAAVAALGRAPDLGAPGAPGPFAFADGDRLTQLLIGAGFRDVRLESLTRPVCIGRTISDAVGFILSLPESNQLFAGVPQDTVDAAAAALHAGFAPYAGQQGVVVDATAWLVTAHR
;
A
#
# COMPACT_ATOMS: atom_id res chain seq x y z
N PRO A 1 14.36 -4.84 -13.83
CA PRO A 1 12.92 -4.95 -14.16
C PRO A 1 12.31 -3.66 -14.71
N ALA A 2 12.47 -2.47 -14.05
CA ALA A 2 11.87 -1.22 -14.57
C ALA A 2 12.49 -0.79 -15.89
N ARG A 3 13.83 -0.79 -16.00
CA ARG A 3 14.55 -0.45 -17.24
C ARG A 3 14.16 -1.35 -18.41
N GLU A 4 14.01 -2.65 -18.16
CA GLU A 4 13.58 -3.63 -19.18
C GLU A 4 12.16 -3.35 -19.67
N ARG A 5 11.25 -2.98 -18.76
CA ARG A 5 9.87 -2.61 -19.12
C ARG A 5 9.80 -1.33 -19.95
N ILE A 6 10.60 -0.32 -19.59
CA ILE A 6 10.68 0.94 -20.33
C ILE A 6 11.22 0.67 -21.73
N ALA A 7 12.30 -0.09 -21.86
CA ALA A 7 12.88 -0.46 -23.14
C ALA A 7 11.90 -1.28 -24.00
N ALA A 8 11.21 -2.25 -23.41
CA ALA A 8 10.20 -3.06 -24.10
C ALA A 8 8.98 -2.22 -24.56
N ALA A 9 8.65 -1.16 -23.84
CA ALA A 9 7.58 -0.24 -24.19
C ALA A 9 8.01 0.84 -25.21
N GLY A 10 9.31 0.90 -25.57
CA GLY A 10 9.84 1.96 -26.44
C GLY A 10 9.66 3.39 -25.86
N ALA A 11 9.59 3.52 -24.54
CA ALA A 11 9.36 4.79 -23.88
C ALA A 11 10.70 5.54 -23.74
N ASP A 12 10.89 6.60 -24.51
CA ASP A 12 12.09 7.45 -24.54
C ASP A 12 11.99 8.68 -23.61
N ASN A 13 10.79 8.95 -23.09
CA ASN A 13 10.47 10.08 -22.22
C ASN A 13 10.48 9.71 -20.72
N VAL A 14 11.09 8.59 -20.32
CA VAL A 14 11.14 8.12 -18.93
C VAL A 14 12.58 8.09 -18.44
N GLU A 15 12.85 8.84 -17.38
CA GLU A 15 14.09 8.78 -16.63
C GLU A 15 13.90 7.97 -15.35
N LEU A 16 14.86 7.08 -15.06
CA LEU A 16 14.87 6.29 -13.82
C LEU A 16 15.94 6.81 -12.87
N LEU A 17 15.50 7.31 -11.73
CA LEU A 17 16.36 7.74 -10.65
C LEU A 17 16.26 6.74 -9.48
N HIS A 18 17.40 6.21 -9.04
CA HIS A 18 17.49 5.40 -7.84
C HIS A 18 17.87 6.30 -6.67
N ALA A 19 16.87 6.79 -5.95
CA ALA A 19 17.04 7.72 -4.83
C ALA A 19 15.92 7.55 -3.79
N ASP A 20 16.20 7.97 -2.56
CA ASP A 20 15.18 8.12 -1.53
C ASP A 20 14.47 9.47 -1.74
N ALA A 21 13.20 9.41 -2.12
CA ALA A 21 12.39 10.61 -2.37
C ALA A 21 12.19 11.48 -1.12
N GLN A 22 12.39 10.93 0.08
CA GLN A 22 12.35 11.70 1.33
C GLN A 22 13.51 12.70 1.44
N ALA A 23 14.71 12.30 1.00
CA ALA A 23 15.94 13.06 1.22
C ALA A 23 16.58 13.61 -0.07
N TYR A 24 16.16 13.12 -1.24
CA TYR A 24 16.74 13.51 -2.51
C TYR A 24 16.53 15.02 -2.80
N ALA A 25 17.59 15.69 -3.22
CA ALA A 25 17.58 17.12 -3.54
C ALA A 25 16.96 17.40 -4.92
N PHE A 26 15.64 17.22 -5.03
CA PHE A 26 14.93 17.63 -6.24
C PHE A 26 15.11 19.12 -6.50
N GLU A 27 15.23 19.49 -7.77
CA GLU A 27 15.20 20.89 -8.18
C GLU A 27 13.84 21.51 -7.80
N THR A 28 13.90 22.69 -7.18
CA THR A 28 12.71 23.36 -6.67
C THR A 28 11.81 23.82 -7.82
N GLY A 29 10.53 23.44 -7.76
CA GLY A 29 9.54 23.87 -8.74
C GLY A 29 9.68 23.25 -10.13
N SER A 30 10.40 22.13 -10.24
CA SER A 30 10.71 21.49 -11.53
C SER A 30 9.64 20.52 -12.03
N PHE A 31 8.68 20.12 -11.18
CA PHE A 31 7.66 19.15 -11.55
C PHE A 31 6.25 19.75 -11.58
N ASP A 32 5.45 19.34 -12.56
CA ASP A 32 4.02 19.68 -12.68
C ASP A 32 3.15 18.82 -11.77
N ALA A 33 3.53 17.56 -11.59
CA ALA A 33 2.79 16.61 -10.80
C ALA A 33 3.71 15.57 -10.14
N VAL A 34 3.30 15.10 -8.96
CA VAL A 34 3.82 13.91 -8.30
C VAL A 34 2.70 12.89 -8.23
N ILE A 35 2.95 11.68 -8.73
CA ILE A 35 1.98 10.58 -8.69
C ILE A 35 2.57 9.36 -8.00
N SER A 36 1.77 8.64 -7.23
CA SER A 36 2.20 7.39 -6.59
C SER A 36 1.07 6.41 -6.44
N ARG A 37 1.38 5.13 -6.63
CA ARG A 37 0.48 4.02 -6.34
C ARG A 37 1.11 3.11 -5.30
N PHE A 38 0.59 3.15 -4.07
CA PHE A 38 1.01 2.31 -2.94
C PHE A 38 2.51 2.41 -2.60
N GLY A 39 3.12 3.61 -2.74
CA GLY A 39 4.55 3.82 -2.41
C GLY A 39 4.78 4.80 -1.26
N MET A 40 3.89 5.76 -1.07
CA MET A 40 4.12 6.87 -0.12
C MET A 40 4.02 6.48 1.36
N MET A 41 3.31 5.39 1.69
CA MET A 41 3.10 4.93 3.06
C MET A 41 4.34 4.31 3.71
N PHE A 42 5.43 4.15 2.98
CA PHE A 42 6.67 3.54 3.48
C PHE A 42 7.76 4.54 3.88
N PHE A 43 7.48 5.84 3.82
CA PHE A 43 8.41 6.84 4.30
C PHE A 43 8.63 6.74 5.81
N GLU A 44 9.89 6.76 6.27
CA GLU A 44 10.24 6.78 7.69
C GLU A 44 9.82 8.10 8.35
N ASN A 45 9.98 9.21 7.62
CA ASN A 45 9.51 10.53 8.04
C ASN A 45 8.58 11.12 6.96
N PRO A 46 7.28 10.83 7.01
CA PRO A 46 6.33 11.30 6.02
C PRO A 46 6.26 12.83 5.92
N GLN A 47 6.42 13.55 7.04
CA GLN A 47 6.43 15.01 7.04
C GLN A 47 7.59 15.57 6.21
N ALA A 48 8.80 15.04 6.40
CA ALA A 48 9.97 15.44 5.61
C ALA A 48 9.80 15.09 4.13
N ALA A 49 9.29 13.88 3.83
CA ALA A 49 9.05 13.42 2.48
C ALA A 49 8.06 14.32 1.72
N PHE A 50 6.89 14.57 2.30
CA PHE A 50 5.89 15.42 1.68
C PHE A 50 6.34 16.88 1.55
N THR A 51 7.10 17.41 2.53
CA THR A 51 7.69 18.75 2.43
C THR A 51 8.68 18.82 1.26
N ASN A 52 9.53 17.79 1.07
CA ASN A 52 10.46 17.71 -0.05
C ASN A 52 9.72 17.65 -1.40
N LEU A 53 8.68 16.82 -1.49
CA LEU A 53 7.85 16.70 -2.69
C LEU A 53 7.08 18.00 -3.00
N ALA A 54 6.57 18.69 -1.97
CA ALA A 54 5.93 19.99 -2.14
C ALA A 54 6.92 21.02 -2.71
N ARG A 55 8.18 21.02 -2.23
CA ARG A 55 9.23 21.90 -2.74
C ARG A 55 9.57 21.60 -4.21
N ALA A 56 9.58 20.33 -4.59
CA ALA A 56 9.87 19.89 -5.96
C ALA A 56 8.78 20.28 -6.96
N LEU A 57 7.52 20.36 -6.52
CA LEU A 57 6.42 20.81 -7.36
C LEU A 57 6.50 22.32 -7.62
N ARG A 58 6.14 22.75 -8.83
CA ARG A 58 5.93 24.19 -9.14
C ARG A 58 4.67 24.72 -8.43
N ALA A 59 4.53 26.02 -8.38
CA ALA A 59 3.29 26.66 -7.89
C ALA A 59 2.07 26.15 -8.71
N GLY A 60 1.03 25.68 -8.02
CA GLY A 60 -0.14 25.04 -8.62
C GLY A 60 0.11 23.60 -9.13
N GLY A 61 1.29 23.04 -8.89
CA GLY A 61 1.57 21.63 -9.16
C GLY A 61 0.73 20.71 -8.30
N ARG A 62 0.54 19.46 -8.73
CA ARG A 62 -0.41 18.51 -8.13
C ARG A 62 0.28 17.31 -7.51
N LEU A 63 -0.19 16.91 -6.34
CA LEU A 63 0.10 15.61 -5.73
C LEU A 63 -1.12 14.71 -5.90
N ILE A 64 -0.91 13.50 -6.42
CA ILE A 64 -1.96 12.50 -6.58
C ILE A 64 -1.41 11.15 -6.18
N PHE A 65 -2.04 10.48 -5.20
CA PHE A 65 -1.63 9.14 -4.86
C PHE A 65 -2.77 8.27 -4.33
N VAL A 66 -2.52 6.95 -4.32
CA VAL A 66 -3.44 5.96 -3.74
C VAL A 66 -2.72 5.24 -2.60
N CYS A 67 -3.40 5.12 -1.46
CA CYS A 67 -2.93 4.34 -0.31
C CYS A 67 -4.11 3.58 0.33
N PRO A 68 -3.86 2.42 0.99
CA PRO A 68 -4.91 1.68 1.67
C PRO A 68 -5.59 2.49 2.77
N GLN A 69 -6.87 2.25 2.94
CA GLN A 69 -7.65 2.71 4.09
C GLN A 69 -7.51 1.73 5.27
N ASP A 70 -8.44 1.85 6.22
CA ASP A 70 -8.60 0.95 7.37
C ASP A 70 -8.44 -0.51 6.92
N PRO A 71 -7.53 -1.27 7.54
CA PRO A 71 -7.31 -2.68 7.21
C PRO A 71 -8.59 -3.51 7.30
N LEU A 72 -9.49 -3.21 8.22
CA LEU A 72 -10.75 -3.94 8.38
C LEU A 72 -11.78 -3.66 7.25
N LYS A 73 -11.55 -2.67 6.42
CA LYS A 73 -12.33 -2.43 5.18
C LYS A 73 -11.79 -3.20 3.97
N ASN A 74 -10.70 -3.93 4.14
CA ASN A 74 -10.06 -4.71 3.09
C ASN A 74 -10.30 -6.19 3.32
N GLN A 75 -11.12 -6.84 2.50
CA GLN A 75 -11.53 -8.24 2.70
C GLN A 75 -10.35 -9.21 2.79
N TRP A 76 -9.30 -9.01 1.98
CA TRP A 76 -8.11 -9.87 2.04
C TRP A 76 -7.39 -9.79 3.40
N VAL A 77 -7.42 -8.61 4.04
CA VAL A 77 -6.85 -8.43 5.40
C VAL A 77 -7.71 -9.13 6.44
N VAL A 78 -9.03 -8.97 6.34
CA VAL A 78 -9.98 -9.62 7.28
C VAL A 78 -9.85 -11.13 7.22
N VAL A 79 -9.73 -11.72 6.03
CA VAL A 79 -9.50 -13.16 5.85
C VAL A 79 -8.15 -13.56 6.44
N ALA A 80 -7.07 -12.79 6.17
CA ALA A 80 -5.74 -13.08 6.72
C ALA A 80 -5.71 -12.99 8.24
N PHE A 81 -6.39 -12.02 8.85
CA PHE A 81 -6.50 -11.89 10.31
C PHE A 81 -7.26 -13.05 10.93
N GLY A 82 -8.38 -13.42 10.33
CA GLY A 82 -9.17 -14.58 10.79
C GLY A 82 -8.33 -15.86 10.80
N ALA A 83 -7.57 -16.10 9.74
CA ALA A 83 -6.69 -17.27 9.64
C ALA A 83 -5.54 -17.23 10.67
N ALA A 84 -4.93 -16.06 10.89
CA ALA A 84 -3.87 -15.89 11.89
C ALA A 84 -4.39 -16.12 13.31
N VAL A 85 -5.56 -15.58 13.64
CA VAL A 85 -6.22 -15.79 14.94
C VAL A 85 -6.57 -17.27 15.14
N ALA A 86 -7.09 -17.94 14.12
CA ALA A 86 -7.44 -19.36 14.20
C ALA A 86 -6.21 -20.26 14.43
N ALA A 87 -5.08 -19.96 13.80
CA ALA A 87 -3.87 -20.77 13.88
C ALA A 87 -2.97 -20.42 15.08
N LEU A 88 -2.88 -19.14 15.46
CA LEU A 88 -1.91 -18.62 16.44
C LEU A 88 -2.56 -18.05 17.71
N GLY A 89 -3.88 -17.90 17.74
CA GLY A 89 -4.59 -17.22 18.84
C GLY A 89 -4.33 -15.72 18.91
N ARG A 90 -3.67 -15.11 17.90
CA ARG A 90 -3.34 -13.68 17.84
C ARG A 90 -3.46 -13.13 16.42
N ALA A 91 -3.85 -11.85 16.31
CA ALA A 91 -3.83 -11.11 15.05
C ALA A 91 -2.40 -10.64 14.68
N PRO A 92 -2.12 -10.43 13.39
CA PRO A 92 -0.90 -9.74 12.96
C PRO A 92 -0.81 -8.34 13.57
N ASP A 93 0.41 -7.91 13.89
CA ASP A 93 0.69 -6.53 14.25
C ASP A 93 0.83 -5.70 12.96
N LEU A 94 0.02 -4.68 12.80
CA LEU A 94 0.07 -3.75 11.67
C LEU A 94 0.93 -2.51 11.93
N GLY A 95 1.62 -2.48 13.07
CA GLY A 95 2.40 -1.33 13.52
C GLY A 95 1.55 -0.24 14.20
N ALA A 96 2.24 0.70 14.83
CA ALA A 96 1.59 1.85 15.43
C ALA A 96 0.96 2.76 14.36
N PRO A 97 -0.12 3.50 14.67
CA PRO A 97 -0.72 4.45 13.75
C PRO A 97 0.31 5.44 13.19
N GLY A 98 0.51 5.42 11.86
CA GLY A 98 1.48 6.25 11.15
C GLY A 98 2.91 5.75 11.15
N ALA A 99 3.20 4.58 11.72
CA ALA A 99 4.46 3.88 11.44
C ALA A 99 4.52 3.50 9.95
N PRO A 100 5.72 3.47 9.34
CA PRO A 100 5.89 3.05 7.96
C PRO A 100 5.28 1.66 7.71
N GLY A 101 4.45 1.55 6.69
CA GLY A 101 3.77 0.30 6.37
C GLY A 101 2.50 0.50 5.56
N PRO A 102 1.86 -0.59 5.11
CA PRO A 102 0.71 -0.53 4.20
C PRO A 102 -0.42 0.39 4.68
N PHE A 103 -0.63 0.48 5.99
CA PHE A 103 -1.74 1.22 6.61
C PHE A 103 -1.32 2.50 7.34
N ALA A 104 -0.09 3.02 7.09
CA ALA A 104 0.42 4.24 7.71
C ALA A 104 -0.51 5.45 7.52
N PHE A 105 -1.27 5.47 6.43
CA PHE A 105 -2.19 6.55 6.05
C PHE A 105 -3.67 6.12 6.07
N ALA A 106 -4.01 5.10 6.85
CA ALA A 106 -5.38 4.63 6.98
C ALA A 106 -6.31 5.71 7.57
N ASP A 107 -5.81 6.49 8.54
CA ASP A 107 -6.50 7.63 9.14
C ASP A 107 -6.44 8.85 8.19
N GLY A 108 -7.59 9.17 7.57
CA GLY A 108 -7.71 10.26 6.60
C GLY A 108 -7.53 11.65 7.22
N ASP A 109 -7.97 11.85 8.46
CA ASP A 109 -7.84 13.15 9.13
C ASP A 109 -6.36 13.44 9.44
N ARG A 110 -5.66 12.44 9.96
CA ARG A 110 -4.21 12.53 10.20
C ARG A 110 -3.44 12.75 8.90
N LEU A 111 -3.78 12.05 7.82
CA LEU A 111 -3.17 12.23 6.51
C LEU A 111 -3.41 13.64 5.96
N THR A 112 -4.63 14.16 6.12
CA THR A 112 -4.97 15.53 5.71
C THR A 112 -4.12 16.55 6.46
N GLN A 113 -3.98 16.44 7.79
CA GLN A 113 -3.16 17.34 8.60
C GLN A 113 -1.68 17.26 8.23
N LEU A 114 -1.17 16.05 7.94
CA LEU A 114 0.19 15.82 7.49
C LEU A 114 0.49 16.57 6.17
N LEU A 115 -0.41 16.48 5.19
CA LEU A 115 -0.26 17.14 3.90
C LEU A 115 -0.34 18.67 4.02
N ILE A 116 -1.29 19.19 4.81
CA ILE A 116 -1.40 20.63 5.08
C ILE A 116 -0.11 21.12 5.75
N GLY A 117 0.40 20.41 6.77
CA GLY A 117 1.66 20.71 7.44
C GLY A 117 2.89 20.67 6.54
N ALA A 118 2.84 19.89 5.46
CA ALA A 118 3.89 19.84 4.44
C ALA A 118 3.80 20.95 3.37
N GLY A 119 2.78 21.83 3.45
CA GLY A 119 2.60 22.96 2.54
C GLY A 119 1.66 22.70 1.35
N PHE A 120 0.90 21.60 1.37
CA PHE A 120 -0.17 21.36 0.39
C PHE A 120 -1.47 22.04 0.80
N ARG A 121 -2.27 22.38 -0.20
CA ARG A 121 -3.62 22.96 -0.06
C ARG A 121 -4.63 22.17 -0.90
N ASP A 122 -5.91 22.46 -0.72
CA ASP A 122 -7.02 21.79 -1.42
C ASP A 122 -6.95 20.26 -1.30
N VAL A 123 -6.53 19.78 -0.12
CA VAL A 123 -6.36 18.35 0.15
C VAL A 123 -7.73 17.67 0.11
N ARG A 124 -7.87 16.66 -0.74
CA ARG A 124 -9.09 15.85 -0.89
C ARG A 124 -8.75 14.38 -0.80
N LEU A 125 -9.53 13.67 -0.02
CA LEU A 125 -9.48 12.23 0.12
C LEU A 125 -10.80 11.65 -0.36
N GLU A 126 -10.75 10.85 -1.42
CA GLU A 126 -11.90 10.11 -1.95
C GLU A 126 -11.75 8.63 -1.59
N SER A 127 -12.79 8.07 -0.95
CA SER A 127 -12.82 6.64 -0.65
C SER A 127 -13.16 5.85 -1.90
N LEU A 128 -12.27 4.96 -2.29
CA LEU A 128 -12.46 4.05 -3.42
C LEU A 128 -12.54 2.61 -2.92
N THR A 129 -13.60 1.90 -3.28
CA THR A 129 -13.68 0.45 -3.14
C THR A 129 -13.70 -0.18 -4.52
N ARG A 130 -12.81 -1.14 -4.76
CA ARG A 130 -12.69 -1.82 -6.04
C ARG A 130 -12.44 -3.31 -5.84
N PRO A 131 -13.02 -4.16 -6.70
CA PRO A 131 -12.66 -5.57 -6.75
C PRO A 131 -11.21 -5.71 -7.22
N VAL A 132 -10.43 -6.52 -6.51
CA VAL A 132 -9.03 -6.82 -6.80
C VAL A 132 -8.87 -8.33 -6.86
N CYS A 133 -8.30 -8.83 -7.94
CA CYS A 133 -7.89 -10.22 -8.04
C CYS A 133 -6.55 -10.40 -7.32
N ILE A 134 -6.54 -11.18 -6.24
CA ILE A 134 -5.35 -11.46 -5.41
C ILE A 134 -4.69 -12.79 -5.73
N GLY A 135 -5.30 -13.60 -6.60
CA GLY A 135 -4.77 -14.88 -7.07
C GLY A 135 -5.63 -15.46 -8.17
N ARG A 136 -5.03 -16.19 -9.12
CA ARG A 136 -5.78 -16.92 -10.15
C ARG A 136 -6.52 -18.13 -9.57
N THR A 137 -5.94 -18.70 -8.53
CA THR A 137 -6.47 -19.81 -7.75
C THR A 137 -6.48 -19.43 -6.26
N ILE A 138 -7.18 -20.21 -5.43
CA ILE A 138 -7.13 -20.01 -3.97
C ILE A 138 -5.69 -20.23 -3.47
N SER A 139 -4.96 -21.19 -4.03
CA SER A 139 -3.56 -21.43 -3.67
C SER A 139 -2.66 -20.24 -3.98
N ASP A 140 -2.88 -19.55 -5.11
CA ASP A 140 -2.13 -18.32 -5.42
C ASP A 140 -2.44 -17.21 -4.41
N ALA A 141 -3.71 -17.04 -4.03
CA ALA A 141 -4.11 -16.05 -3.03
C ALA A 141 -3.49 -16.35 -1.65
N VAL A 142 -3.50 -17.62 -1.23
CA VAL A 142 -2.84 -18.07 0.02
C VAL A 142 -1.33 -17.80 -0.06
N GLY A 143 -0.67 -18.18 -1.17
CA GLY A 143 0.75 -17.92 -1.39
C GLY A 143 1.08 -16.43 -1.35
N PHE A 144 0.22 -15.58 -1.94
CA PHE A 144 0.36 -14.12 -1.87
C PHE A 144 0.34 -13.63 -0.41
N ILE A 145 -0.66 -14.02 0.38
CA ILE A 145 -0.76 -13.61 1.78
C ILE A 145 0.44 -14.07 2.58
N LEU A 146 0.85 -15.33 2.45
CA LEU A 146 1.99 -15.88 3.18
C LEU A 146 3.34 -15.27 2.76
N SER A 147 3.43 -14.71 1.56
CA SER A 147 4.64 -14.02 1.07
C SER A 147 4.81 -12.59 1.57
N LEU A 148 3.78 -12.00 2.20
CA LEU A 148 3.84 -10.64 2.72
C LEU A 148 4.86 -10.53 3.87
N PRO A 149 5.58 -9.41 3.99
CA PRO A 149 6.54 -9.19 5.08
C PRO A 149 5.92 -9.38 6.47
N GLU A 150 4.70 -8.94 6.66
CA GLU A 150 3.95 -9.07 7.92
C GLU A 150 3.67 -10.54 8.25
N SER A 151 3.33 -11.35 7.25
CA SER A 151 3.15 -12.80 7.41
C SER A 151 4.46 -13.49 7.73
N ASN A 152 5.56 -13.12 7.06
CA ASN A 152 6.88 -13.66 7.34
C ASN A 152 7.32 -13.37 8.78
N GLN A 153 7.06 -12.17 9.29
CA GLN A 153 7.35 -11.81 10.69
C GLN A 153 6.45 -12.58 11.67
N LEU A 154 5.16 -12.70 11.35
CA LEU A 154 4.19 -13.39 12.19
C LEU A 154 4.51 -14.88 12.36
N PHE A 155 4.97 -15.54 11.31
CA PHE A 155 5.27 -16.98 11.27
C PHE A 155 6.75 -17.30 11.51
N ALA A 156 7.61 -16.31 11.79
CA ALA A 156 9.01 -16.55 12.12
C ALA A 156 9.14 -17.42 13.37
N GLY A 157 9.82 -18.57 13.24
CA GLY A 157 10.01 -19.52 14.32
C GLY A 157 8.79 -20.33 14.76
N VAL A 158 7.69 -20.20 14.01
CA VAL A 158 6.45 -20.98 14.27
C VAL A 158 6.60 -22.39 13.68
N PRO A 159 6.16 -23.47 14.38
CA PRO A 159 6.14 -24.83 13.83
C PRO A 159 5.40 -24.94 12.50
N GLN A 160 5.89 -25.81 11.59
CA GLN A 160 5.34 -25.94 10.25
C GLN A 160 3.88 -26.38 10.24
N ASP A 161 3.45 -27.24 11.16
CA ASP A 161 2.06 -27.68 11.32
C ASP A 161 1.11 -26.51 11.62
N THR A 162 1.58 -25.53 12.37
CA THR A 162 0.82 -24.30 12.65
C THR A 162 0.73 -23.40 11.43
N VAL A 163 1.81 -23.29 10.65
CA VAL A 163 1.80 -22.57 9.35
C VAL A 163 0.84 -23.25 8.38
N ASP A 164 0.85 -24.59 8.33
CA ASP A 164 -0.07 -25.38 7.49
C ASP A 164 -1.53 -25.19 7.92
N ALA A 165 -1.78 -25.11 9.22
CA ALA A 165 -3.12 -24.79 9.73
C ALA A 165 -3.58 -23.39 9.34
N ALA A 166 -2.68 -22.39 9.38
CA ALA A 166 -2.97 -21.03 8.89
C ALA A 166 -3.26 -21.04 7.39
N ALA A 167 -2.47 -21.76 6.59
CA ALA A 167 -2.70 -21.90 5.14
C ALA A 167 -4.06 -22.56 4.84
N ALA A 168 -4.45 -23.58 5.60
CA ALA A 168 -5.76 -24.22 5.49
C ALA A 168 -6.90 -23.26 5.85
N ALA A 169 -6.74 -22.47 6.91
CA ALA A 169 -7.71 -21.44 7.29
C ALA A 169 -7.84 -20.32 6.24
N LEU A 170 -6.72 -19.89 5.65
CA LEU A 170 -6.72 -18.95 4.51
C LEU A 170 -7.46 -19.55 3.31
N HIS A 171 -7.18 -20.80 2.98
CA HIS A 171 -7.83 -21.50 1.88
C HIS A 171 -9.36 -21.54 2.06
N ALA A 172 -9.84 -21.90 3.26
CA ALA A 172 -11.25 -21.87 3.59
C ALA A 172 -11.83 -20.45 3.55
N GLY A 173 -11.09 -19.47 4.06
CA GLY A 173 -11.51 -18.07 4.09
C GLY A 173 -11.62 -17.43 2.70
N PHE A 174 -10.81 -17.85 1.75
CA PHE A 174 -10.87 -17.34 0.36
C PHE A 174 -11.83 -18.11 -0.54
N ALA A 175 -12.32 -19.30 -0.13
CA ALA A 175 -13.25 -20.08 -0.94
C ALA A 175 -14.51 -19.32 -1.39
N PRO A 176 -15.16 -18.47 -0.57
CA PRO A 176 -16.32 -17.68 -1.00
C PRO A 176 -16.02 -16.63 -2.10
N TYR A 177 -14.75 -16.25 -2.27
CA TYR A 177 -14.31 -15.22 -3.21
C TYR A 177 -13.73 -15.81 -4.51
N ALA A 178 -13.65 -17.13 -4.60
CA ALA A 178 -13.14 -17.82 -5.79
C ALA A 178 -14.21 -17.90 -6.89
N GLY A 179 -13.83 -17.52 -8.11
CA GLY A 179 -14.71 -17.55 -9.28
C GLY A 179 -13.93 -17.70 -10.59
N GLN A 180 -14.59 -17.49 -11.71
CA GLN A 180 -13.97 -17.61 -13.04
C GLN A 180 -12.84 -16.59 -13.28
N GLN A 181 -12.85 -15.48 -12.57
CA GLN A 181 -11.82 -14.43 -12.66
C GLN A 181 -10.70 -14.60 -11.63
N GLY A 182 -10.66 -15.73 -10.91
CA GLY A 182 -9.76 -15.96 -9.79
C GLY A 182 -10.40 -15.64 -8.45
N VAL A 183 -9.57 -15.37 -7.44
CA VAL A 183 -10.00 -14.93 -6.10
C VAL A 183 -10.10 -13.41 -6.11
N VAL A 184 -11.33 -12.92 -6.13
CA VAL A 184 -11.63 -11.48 -6.21
C VAL A 184 -12.22 -11.00 -4.90
N VAL A 185 -11.57 -10.01 -4.31
CA VAL A 185 -11.96 -9.41 -3.02
C VAL A 185 -12.08 -7.90 -3.15
N ASP A 186 -12.93 -7.29 -2.33
CA ASP A 186 -12.99 -5.83 -2.28
C ASP A 186 -11.80 -5.26 -1.50
N ALA A 187 -11.12 -4.30 -2.12
CA ALA A 187 -10.07 -3.51 -1.50
C ALA A 187 -10.48 -2.03 -1.47
N THR A 188 -10.22 -1.42 -0.32
CA THR A 188 -10.59 -0.02 -0.06
C THR A 188 -9.33 0.82 0.10
N ALA A 189 -9.29 1.93 -0.63
CA ALA A 189 -8.15 2.85 -0.65
C ALA A 189 -8.62 4.30 -0.62
N TRP A 190 -7.74 5.19 -0.17
CA TRP A 190 -7.84 6.63 -0.41
C TRP A 190 -7.26 6.97 -1.78
N LEU A 191 -8.03 7.68 -2.61
CA LEU A 191 -7.47 8.51 -3.67
C LEU A 191 -7.24 9.91 -3.09
N VAL A 192 -6.00 10.29 -2.98
CA VAL A 192 -5.58 11.56 -2.41
C VAL A 192 -5.16 12.51 -3.51
N THR A 193 -5.70 13.72 -3.48
CA THR A 193 -5.31 14.81 -4.36
C THR A 193 -5.02 16.07 -3.55
N ALA A 194 -3.98 16.81 -3.93
CA ALA A 194 -3.63 18.07 -3.30
C ALA A 194 -2.87 18.97 -4.29
N HIS A 195 -2.77 20.26 -3.97
CA HIS A 195 -2.02 21.26 -4.74
C HIS A 195 -0.93 21.90 -3.91
N ARG A 196 0.16 22.28 -4.57
CA ARG A 196 1.17 23.16 -3.97
C ARG A 196 0.70 24.62 -4.00
#